data_04fa097e833bbf12b66a4471ef06d1eb
#
_entry.id   04fa097e833bbf12b66a4471ef06d1eb
#
_cell.length_a   1.000
_cell.length_b   1.000
_cell.length_c   1.000
_cell.angle_alpha   90.00
_cell.angle_beta   90.00
_cell.angle_gamma   90.00
#
_symmetry.space_group_name_H-M   'P 1'
#
loop_
_entity.id
_entity.type
_entity.pdbx_description
1 polymer ?
#
loop_
_entity_poly.entity_id
_entity_poly.type
_entity_poly.pdbx_seq_one_letter_code
_entity_poly.pdbx_strand_id
1 'polypeptide(L)'
;MDLCQLSDDERQELVSWSPDCLISVAALGFGDIPAKAFLEAFNIIAEDGWIAFNVKQTFLDRSDDSAFSQFIRELIFSKYLDLYYLQKYRHRLSIEGEPLYYYALGGKKSADIPSSFTASFNRPV
;
A
#
# COMPACT_ATOMS: atom_id res chain seq x y z
N MET A 1 14.79 -11.57 -1.62
CA MET A 1 15.05 -10.13 -1.40
C MET A 1 14.00 -9.60 -0.44
N ASP A 2 14.41 -9.01 0.67
CA ASP A 2 13.49 -8.50 1.70
C ASP A 2 13.34 -6.99 1.52
N LEU A 3 12.13 -6.53 1.19
CA LEU A 3 11.86 -5.10 0.94
C LEU A 3 12.07 -4.22 2.18
N CYS A 4 11.99 -4.79 3.38
CA CYS A 4 12.24 -4.03 4.61
C CYS A 4 13.73 -3.86 4.90
N GLN A 5 14.58 -4.63 4.25
CA GLN A 5 16.02 -4.68 4.50
C GLN A 5 16.81 -4.72 3.21
N LEU A 6 16.44 -3.85 2.26
CA LEU A 6 17.15 -3.78 0.99
C LEU A 6 18.54 -3.21 1.19
N SER A 7 19.55 -3.93 0.67
CA SER A 7 20.88 -3.37 0.50
C SER A 7 20.87 -2.36 -0.65
N ASP A 8 21.90 -1.51 -0.71
CA ASP A 8 22.03 -0.55 -1.81
C ASP A 8 22.12 -1.26 -3.16
N ASP A 9 22.84 -2.39 -3.22
CA ASP A 9 22.99 -3.18 -4.44
C ASP A 9 21.65 -3.77 -4.89
N GLU A 10 20.87 -4.31 -3.95
CA GLU A 10 19.55 -4.85 -4.24
C GLU A 10 18.59 -3.76 -4.73
N ARG A 11 18.62 -2.60 -4.10
CA ARG A 11 17.80 -1.46 -4.52
C ARG A 11 18.15 -1.02 -5.93
N GLN A 12 19.44 -0.91 -6.24
CA GLN A 12 19.92 -0.56 -7.58
C GLN A 12 19.49 -1.59 -8.62
N GLU A 13 19.52 -2.86 -8.27
CA GLU A 13 19.07 -3.92 -9.16
C GLU A 13 17.58 -3.76 -9.48
N LEU A 14 16.74 -3.55 -8.47
CA LEU A 14 15.31 -3.34 -8.67
C LEU A 14 15.02 -2.10 -9.52
N VAL A 15 15.72 -1.01 -9.25
CA VAL A 15 15.56 0.24 -10.02
C VAL A 15 16.01 0.03 -11.47
N SER A 16 17.05 -0.77 -11.69
CA SER A 16 17.55 -1.04 -13.05
C SER A 16 16.54 -1.78 -13.92
N TRP A 17 15.61 -2.54 -13.32
CA TRP A 17 14.53 -3.20 -14.05
C TRP A 17 13.44 -2.20 -14.52
N SER A 18 13.49 -0.97 -14.06
CA SER A 18 12.53 0.09 -14.38
C SER A 18 11.07 -0.35 -14.22
N PRO A 19 10.69 -0.89 -13.04
CA PRO A 19 9.31 -1.34 -12.87
C PRO A 19 8.36 -0.16 -12.93
N ASP A 20 7.24 -0.32 -13.63
CA ASP A 20 6.25 0.72 -13.84
C ASP A 20 4.87 0.37 -13.30
N CYS A 21 4.79 -0.71 -12.53
CA CYS A 21 3.54 -1.15 -11.94
C CYS A 21 3.78 -1.87 -10.62
N LEU A 22 2.98 -1.53 -9.61
CA LEU A 22 2.96 -2.23 -8.33
C LEU A 22 1.56 -2.79 -8.12
N ILE A 23 1.47 -4.09 -7.88
CA ILE A 23 0.18 -4.76 -7.61
C ILE A 23 0.30 -5.50 -6.29
N SER A 24 -0.68 -5.29 -5.42
CA SER A 24 -0.78 -6.02 -4.16
C SER A 24 -2.23 -6.44 -3.94
N VAL A 25 -2.47 -7.73 -3.87
CA VAL A 25 -3.82 -8.29 -3.74
C VAL A 25 -3.92 -9.09 -2.45
N ALA A 26 -4.86 -8.68 -1.58
CA ALA A 26 -5.20 -9.36 -0.33
C ALA A 26 -4.03 -9.56 0.63
N ALA A 27 -2.98 -8.74 0.50
CA ALA A 27 -1.76 -8.87 1.30
C ALA A 27 -1.59 -7.77 2.33
N LEU A 28 -2.20 -6.61 2.09
CA LEU A 28 -2.02 -5.44 2.95
C LEU A 28 -2.96 -5.49 4.16
N GLY A 29 -2.45 -5.13 5.32
CA GLY A 29 -3.27 -4.92 6.50
C GLY A 29 -3.46 -6.09 7.42
N PHE A 30 -2.86 -7.25 7.11
CA PHE A 30 -2.96 -8.43 7.97
C PHE A 30 -1.69 -8.68 8.80
N GLY A 31 -0.80 -7.69 8.88
CA GLY A 31 0.47 -7.86 9.56
C GLY A 31 1.53 -8.59 8.72
N ASP A 32 1.16 -9.09 7.57
CA ASP A 32 2.09 -9.83 6.70
C ASP A 32 3.03 -8.90 5.96
N ILE A 33 2.54 -7.71 5.57
CA ILE A 33 3.34 -6.72 4.88
C ILE A 33 3.31 -5.42 5.67
N PRO A 34 4.44 -5.01 6.26
CA PRO A 34 4.50 -3.72 6.98
C PRO A 34 4.46 -2.54 6.01
N ALA A 35 4.07 -1.38 6.54
CA ALA A 35 4.02 -0.14 5.76
C ALA A 35 5.36 0.17 5.09
N LYS A 36 6.48 -0.15 5.75
CA LYS A 36 7.81 0.08 5.20
C LYS A 36 8.03 -0.72 3.91
N ALA A 37 7.57 -1.97 3.83
CA ALA A 37 7.70 -2.78 2.63
C ALA A 37 6.90 -2.17 1.47
N PHE A 38 5.69 -1.72 1.74
CA PHE A 38 4.86 -1.06 0.73
C PHE A 38 5.52 0.24 0.25
N LEU A 39 6.05 1.04 1.17
CA LEU A 39 6.73 2.28 0.83
C LEU A 39 7.95 2.02 -0.05
N GLU A 40 8.77 1.04 0.30
CA GLU A 40 9.95 0.69 -0.49
C GLU A 40 9.58 0.25 -1.90
N ALA A 41 8.55 -0.59 -2.02
CA ALA A 41 8.06 -1.02 -3.33
C ALA A 41 7.51 0.16 -4.14
N PHE A 42 6.73 1.02 -3.50
CA PHE A 42 6.16 2.20 -4.13
C PHE A 42 7.26 3.11 -4.68
N ASN A 43 8.31 3.34 -3.89
CA ASN A 43 9.38 4.26 -4.26
C ASN A 43 10.27 3.72 -5.39
N ILE A 44 10.27 2.41 -5.63
CA ILE A 44 11.00 1.82 -6.75
C ILE A 44 10.26 2.02 -8.08
N ILE A 45 8.92 2.17 -8.05
CA ILE A 45 8.12 2.35 -9.25
C ILE A 45 8.44 3.70 -9.90
N ALA A 46 8.52 3.72 -11.23
CA ALA A 46 8.73 4.95 -11.99
C ALA A 46 7.58 5.94 -11.78
N GLU A 47 7.86 7.23 -11.92
CA GLU A 47 6.81 8.25 -11.92
C GLU A 47 5.79 7.94 -13.02
N ASP A 48 4.52 8.21 -12.74
CA ASP A 48 3.38 7.86 -13.59
C ASP A 48 3.13 6.36 -13.74
N GLY A 49 3.88 5.53 -13.00
CA GLY A 49 3.61 4.10 -12.94
C GLY A 49 2.32 3.79 -12.20
N TRP A 50 1.68 2.70 -12.54
CA TRP A 50 0.41 2.29 -11.93
C TRP A 50 0.63 1.61 -10.59
N ILE A 51 -0.20 1.99 -9.63
CA ILE A 51 -0.23 1.38 -8.29
C ILE A 51 -1.64 0.82 -8.09
N ALA A 52 -1.75 -0.48 -7.90
CA ALA A 52 -3.05 -1.14 -7.70
C ALA A 52 -2.98 -2.05 -6.48
N PHE A 53 -3.95 -1.91 -5.59
CA PHE A 53 -4.01 -2.74 -4.39
C PHE A 53 -5.43 -2.80 -3.87
N ASN A 54 -5.67 -3.74 -2.95
CA ASN A 54 -6.94 -3.81 -2.25
C ASN A 54 -6.72 -3.83 -0.74
N VAL A 55 -7.69 -3.29 -0.03
CA VAL A 55 -7.68 -3.25 1.44
C VAL A 55 -9.08 -3.57 1.96
N LYS A 56 -9.16 -4.09 3.18
CA LYS A 56 -10.45 -4.28 3.84
C LYS A 56 -11.20 -2.96 3.96
N GLN A 57 -12.53 -3.04 3.87
CA GLN A 57 -13.41 -1.89 4.05
C GLN A 57 -13.09 -1.13 5.34
N THR A 58 -12.81 -1.86 6.43
CA THR A 58 -12.56 -1.27 7.75
C THR A 58 -11.39 -0.29 7.76
N PHE A 59 -10.46 -0.40 6.82
CA PHE A 59 -9.33 0.54 6.74
C PHE A 59 -9.77 1.93 6.30
N LEU A 60 -10.79 2.01 5.46
CA LEU A 60 -11.26 3.30 4.93
C LEU A 60 -12.44 3.86 5.72
N ASP A 61 -13.23 3.02 6.38
CA ASP A 61 -14.38 3.47 7.17
C ASP A 61 -14.03 3.80 8.62
N ARG A 62 -12.73 3.76 8.97
CA ARG A 62 -12.21 4.08 10.29
C ARG A 62 -12.60 3.10 11.40
N SER A 63 -13.08 1.93 11.06
CA SER A 63 -13.29 0.87 12.04
C SER A 63 -11.98 0.26 12.51
N ASP A 64 -10.91 0.45 11.75
CA ASP A 64 -9.56 -0.03 12.07
C ASP A 64 -8.66 1.18 12.30
N ASP A 65 -8.08 1.29 13.51
CA ASP A 65 -7.19 2.38 13.90
C ASP A 65 -5.71 1.98 13.90
N SER A 66 -5.37 0.86 13.26
CA SER A 66 -3.96 0.45 13.16
C SER A 66 -3.13 1.52 12.46
N ALA A 67 -1.83 1.52 12.75
CA ALA A 67 -0.91 2.44 12.09
C ALA A 67 -0.92 2.23 10.56
N PHE A 68 -1.07 0.98 10.12
CA PHE A 68 -1.11 0.68 8.69
C PHE A 68 -2.36 1.27 8.03
N SER A 69 -3.54 1.16 8.68
CA SER A 69 -4.76 1.73 8.11
C SER A 69 -4.70 3.25 8.04
N GLN A 70 -4.12 3.90 9.04
CA GLN A 70 -3.87 5.34 9.01
C GLN A 70 -2.95 5.72 7.85
N PHE A 71 -1.87 4.96 7.66
CA PHE A 71 -0.94 5.16 6.54
C PHE A 71 -1.68 5.11 5.20
N ILE A 72 -2.50 4.08 4.99
CA ILE A 72 -3.24 3.93 3.73
C ILE A 72 -4.23 5.08 3.52
N ARG A 73 -4.96 5.48 4.56
CA ARG A 73 -5.90 6.61 4.44
C ARG A 73 -5.20 7.90 4.06
N GLU A 74 -4.05 8.17 4.69
CA GLU A 74 -3.28 9.37 4.37
C GLU A 74 -2.67 9.30 2.98
N LEU A 75 -2.21 8.12 2.55
CA LEU A 75 -1.64 7.92 1.23
C LEU A 75 -2.65 8.21 0.12
N ILE A 76 -3.89 7.76 0.27
CA ILE A 76 -4.95 7.92 -0.73
C ILE A 76 -5.19 9.41 -1.05
N PHE A 77 -5.09 10.26 -0.05
CA PHE A 77 -5.32 11.70 -0.20
C PHE A 77 -4.02 12.51 -0.26
N SER A 78 -2.89 11.82 -0.43
CA SER A 78 -1.59 12.48 -0.50
C SER A 78 -1.27 12.97 -1.91
N LYS A 79 -0.25 13.82 -2.00
CA LYS A 79 0.28 14.25 -3.29
C LYS A 79 1.17 13.20 -3.97
N TYR A 80 1.44 12.09 -3.28
CA TYR A 80 2.33 11.04 -3.80
C TYR A 80 1.60 10.05 -4.69
N LEU A 81 0.30 9.86 -4.44
CA LEU A 81 -0.54 8.95 -5.20
C LEU A 81 -1.69 9.74 -5.83
N ASP A 82 -1.81 9.67 -7.15
CA ASP A 82 -2.94 10.25 -7.88
C ASP A 82 -3.98 9.15 -8.10
N LEU A 83 -5.02 9.19 -7.30
CA LEU A 83 -6.04 8.12 -7.28
C LEU A 83 -6.99 8.26 -8.45
N TYR A 84 -7.12 7.21 -9.26
CA TYR A 84 -7.99 7.17 -10.43
C TYR A 84 -9.19 6.28 -10.23
N TYR A 85 -9.09 5.26 -9.36
CA TYR A 85 -10.10 4.22 -9.24
C TYR A 85 -10.24 3.82 -7.78
N LEU A 86 -11.49 3.74 -7.33
CA LEU A 86 -11.82 3.26 -5.99
C LEU A 86 -13.17 2.56 -6.07
N GLN A 87 -13.21 1.28 -5.81
CA GLN A 87 -14.46 0.52 -5.86
C GLN A 87 -14.56 -0.47 -4.71
N LYS A 88 -15.69 -0.44 -4.03
CA LYS A 88 -16.06 -1.44 -3.03
C LYS A 88 -16.59 -2.68 -3.73
N TYR A 89 -16.16 -3.85 -3.27
CA TYR A 89 -16.63 -5.12 -3.80
C TYR A 89 -16.64 -6.19 -2.71
N ARG A 90 -17.44 -7.24 -2.91
CA ARG A 90 -17.42 -8.40 -2.02
C ARG A 90 -16.24 -9.29 -2.41
N HIS A 91 -15.27 -9.40 -1.51
CA HIS A 91 -14.05 -10.15 -1.78
C HIS A 91 -14.25 -11.65 -1.54
N ARG A 92 -14.86 -12.01 -0.41
CA ARG A 92 -15.13 -13.40 -0.04
C ARG A 92 -16.14 -13.44 1.09
N LEU A 93 -16.55 -14.66 1.47
CA LEU A 93 -17.33 -14.88 2.68
C LEU A 93 -16.40 -15.24 3.84
N SER A 94 -16.79 -14.84 5.05
CA SER A 94 -16.10 -15.26 6.26
C SER A 94 -16.42 -16.74 6.55
N ILE A 95 -15.75 -17.31 7.57
CA ILE A 95 -16.03 -18.68 8.02
C ILE A 95 -17.50 -18.84 8.43
N GLU A 96 -18.09 -17.79 8.99
CA GLU A 96 -19.49 -17.78 9.41
C GLU A 96 -20.48 -17.52 8.26
N GLY A 97 -19.97 -17.34 7.03
CA GLY A 97 -20.81 -17.06 5.86
C GLY A 97 -21.17 -15.61 5.67
N GLU A 98 -20.59 -14.69 6.46
CA GLU A 98 -20.83 -13.26 6.31
C GLU A 98 -20.00 -12.67 5.17
N PRO A 99 -20.56 -11.75 4.37
CA PRO A 99 -19.78 -11.15 3.28
C PRO A 99 -18.67 -10.23 3.81
N LEU A 100 -17.48 -10.37 3.24
CA LEU A 100 -16.34 -9.51 3.53
C LEU A 100 -16.11 -8.58 2.35
N TYR A 101 -16.20 -7.29 2.61
CA TYR A 101 -16.02 -6.26 1.59
C TYR A 101 -14.62 -5.67 1.64
N TYR A 102 -14.11 -5.40 0.46
CA TYR A 102 -12.82 -4.76 0.25
C TYR A 102 -13.01 -3.58 -0.68
N TYR A 103 -12.05 -2.67 -0.67
CA TYR A 103 -11.91 -1.65 -1.70
C TYR A 103 -10.76 -2.02 -2.61
N ALA A 104 -11.02 -1.95 -3.92
CA ALA A 104 -9.98 -2.01 -4.94
C ALA A 104 -9.59 -0.59 -5.30
N LEU A 105 -8.31 -0.30 -5.26
CA LEU A 105 -7.78 1.03 -5.54
C LEU A 105 -6.77 0.96 -6.67
N GLY A 106 -6.81 1.95 -7.54
CA GLY A 106 -5.84 2.09 -8.61
C GLY A 106 -5.51 3.56 -8.83
N GLY A 107 -4.23 3.85 -8.99
CA GLY A 107 -3.78 5.21 -9.22
C GLY A 107 -2.40 5.23 -9.83
N LYS A 108 -1.87 6.42 -10.01
CA LYS A 108 -0.53 6.63 -10.54
C LYS A 108 0.37 7.24 -9.47
N LYS A 109 1.62 6.81 -9.47
CA LYS A 109 2.62 7.42 -8.61
C LYS A 109 2.97 8.81 -9.14
N SER A 110 2.83 9.82 -8.30
CA SER A 110 3.20 11.19 -8.64
C SER A 110 4.58 11.58 -8.14
N ALA A 111 5.02 11.02 -7.02
CA ALA A 111 6.33 11.31 -6.43
C ALA A 111 6.69 10.22 -5.41
N ASP A 112 7.97 10.16 -5.04
CA ASP A 112 8.42 9.27 -3.97
C ASP A 112 7.83 9.69 -2.63
N ILE A 113 7.50 8.70 -1.80
CA ILE A 113 7.05 8.93 -0.43
C ILE A 113 8.26 9.12 0.46
N PRO A 114 8.39 10.27 1.15
CA PRO A 114 9.52 10.48 2.04
C PRO A 114 9.43 9.58 3.28
N SER A 115 10.58 9.21 3.85
CA SER A 115 10.63 8.39 5.06
C SER A 115 9.91 9.05 6.25
N SER A 116 9.88 10.37 6.29
CA SER A 116 9.16 11.11 7.33
C SER A 116 7.65 10.86 7.31
N PHE A 117 7.09 10.50 6.17
CA PHE A 117 5.67 10.18 6.04
C PHE A 117 5.31 8.94 6.86
N THR A 118 6.13 7.88 6.78
CA THR A 118 5.88 6.65 7.54
C THR A 118 6.27 6.75 9.00
N ALA A 119 7.20 7.62 9.35
CA ALA A 119 7.63 7.79 10.74
C ALA A 119 6.47 8.17 11.67
N SER A 120 5.45 8.86 11.14
CA SER A 120 4.25 9.22 11.89
C SER A 120 3.36 8.03 12.22
N PHE A 121 3.48 6.91 11.48
CA PHE A 121 2.60 5.76 11.59
C PHE A 121 3.29 4.51 12.13
N ASN A 122 4.61 4.53 12.29
CA ASN A 122 5.40 3.39 12.79
C ASN A 122 5.66 3.48 14.29
N ARG A 123 4.81 4.15 15.03
CA ARG A 123 4.99 4.28 16.47
C ARG A 123 4.58 3.00 17.17
N PRO A 124 5.42 2.48 18.10
CA PRO A 124 4.97 1.40 18.98
C PRO A 124 3.79 1.89 19.80
N VAL A 125 2.77 1.09 19.81
CA VAL A 125 1.57 1.39 20.60
C VAL A 125 1.80 0.99 22.04
#